data_8f221db1586ab39d1ed876dab8c11a83
#
_entry.id   8f221db1586ab39d1ed876dab8c11a83
#
_cell.length_a   1.000
_cell.length_b   1.000
_cell.length_c   1.000
_cell.angle_alpha   90.00
_cell.angle_beta   90.00
_cell.angle_gamma   90.00
#
_symmetry.space_group_name_H-M   'P 1'
#
loop_
_entity.id
_entity.type
_entity.pdbx_description
1 polymer ?
#
loop_
_entity_poly.entity_id
_entity_poly.type
_entity_poly.pdbx_seq_one_letter_code
_entity_poly.pdbx_strand_id
1 'polypeptide(L)'
;ALNTYYAGLNIIPKENLPLKSDFYGQIGDIYYQIGQLDQAYKAYDEALKYNDKNVVVLNNYSYFLSLEKKDLKKAERMSAQCIKLEPDNATYLDTYAWIFFVQGNYTLAKIYIESALEKDKTKSAELVDHYGDILFMNGDKEKAVEQWKKAKEMGKDSEILNRKIAEQQYIEDENAK
;
A
#
# COMPACT_ATOMS: atom_id res chain seq x y z
N ALA A 1 -17.47 -15.37 -1.21
CA ALA A 1 -15.99 -15.32 -1.32
C ALA A 1 -15.31 -16.00 -0.12
N LEU A 2 -15.48 -15.55 1.15
CA LEU A 2 -14.78 -16.16 2.32
C LEU A 2 -15.00 -17.67 2.44
N ASN A 3 -16.26 -18.14 2.37
CA ASN A 3 -16.57 -19.57 2.46
C ASN A 3 -15.85 -20.41 1.38
N THR A 4 -15.69 -19.86 0.19
CA THR A 4 -14.96 -20.50 -0.91
C THR A 4 -13.48 -20.65 -0.60
N TYR A 5 -12.83 -19.60 -0.04
CA TYR A 5 -11.42 -19.68 0.36
C TYR A 5 -11.21 -20.65 1.53
N TYR A 6 -12.08 -20.65 2.55
CA TYR A 6 -12.00 -21.60 3.65
C TYR A 6 -12.23 -23.06 3.19
N ALA A 7 -13.20 -23.28 2.28
CA ALA A 7 -13.39 -24.59 1.67
C ALA A 7 -12.14 -25.03 0.86
N GLY A 8 -11.54 -24.08 0.12
CA GLY A 8 -10.30 -24.32 -0.61
C GLY A 8 -9.13 -24.72 0.30
N LEU A 9 -8.96 -24.06 1.44
CA LEU A 9 -7.91 -24.41 2.41
C LEU A 9 -7.97 -25.88 2.86
N ASN A 10 -9.17 -26.46 2.96
CA ASN A 10 -9.37 -27.85 3.38
C ASN A 10 -8.92 -28.88 2.33
N ILE A 11 -8.84 -28.50 1.06
CA ILE A 11 -8.47 -29.39 -0.04
C ILE A 11 -7.03 -29.15 -0.51
N ILE A 12 -6.37 -28.07 -0.07
CA ILE A 12 -4.97 -27.82 -0.39
C ILE A 12 -4.09 -28.86 0.29
N PRO A 13 -3.19 -29.56 -0.43
CA PRO A 13 -2.23 -30.48 0.13
C PRO A 13 -1.43 -29.85 1.27
N LYS A 14 -1.14 -30.62 2.32
CA LYS A 14 -0.45 -30.11 3.53
C LYS A 14 0.91 -29.50 3.21
N GLU A 15 1.60 -30.05 2.23
CA GLU A 15 2.92 -29.66 1.74
C GLU A 15 2.91 -28.40 0.86
N ASN A 16 1.76 -28.01 0.31
CA ASN A 16 1.68 -26.84 -0.56
C ASN A 16 1.52 -25.55 0.27
N LEU A 17 2.58 -25.21 0.99
CA LEU A 17 2.62 -24.04 1.88
C LEU A 17 2.44 -22.72 1.13
N PRO A 18 3.06 -22.48 -0.05
CA PRO A 18 2.85 -21.25 -0.80
C PRO A 18 1.37 -21.00 -1.13
N LEU A 19 0.66 -22.02 -1.63
CA LEU A 19 -0.76 -21.88 -1.96
C LEU A 19 -1.63 -21.59 -0.72
N LYS A 20 -1.30 -22.18 0.43
CA LYS A 20 -1.98 -21.84 1.70
C LYS A 20 -1.75 -20.40 2.09
N SER A 21 -0.52 -19.91 1.94
CA SER A 21 -0.18 -18.50 2.18
C SER A 21 -1.02 -17.57 1.30
N ASP A 22 -1.14 -17.90 0.00
CA ASP A 22 -1.94 -17.09 -0.93
C ASP A 22 -3.42 -17.05 -0.53
N PHE A 23 -3.98 -18.20 -0.14
CA PHE A 23 -5.38 -18.26 0.29
C PHE A 23 -5.64 -17.45 1.57
N TYR A 24 -4.76 -17.56 2.56
CA TYR A 24 -4.86 -16.74 3.76
C TYR A 24 -4.65 -15.24 3.47
N GLY A 25 -3.79 -14.90 2.51
CA GLY A 25 -3.64 -13.53 2.02
C GLY A 25 -4.95 -12.97 1.46
N GLN A 26 -5.60 -13.72 0.56
CA GLN A 26 -6.90 -13.34 0.00
C GLN A 26 -8.01 -13.23 1.06
N ILE A 27 -8.01 -14.11 2.05
CA ILE A 27 -8.92 -14.03 3.19
C ILE A 27 -8.68 -12.72 3.96
N GLY A 28 -7.42 -12.35 4.17
CA GLY A 28 -7.02 -11.09 4.79
C GLY A 28 -7.53 -9.88 4.01
N ASP A 29 -7.33 -9.86 2.70
CA ASP A 29 -7.81 -8.78 1.83
C ASP A 29 -9.33 -8.62 1.91
N ILE A 30 -10.08 -9.74 1.88
CA ILE A 30 -11.54 -9.71 2.00
C ILE A 30 -11.99 -9.18 3.37
N TYR A 31 -11.37 -9.63 4.46
CA TYR A 31 -11.69 -9.14 5.79
C TYR A 31 -11.40 -7.64 5.94
N TYR A 32 -10.29 -7.17 5.35
CA TYR A 32 -9.99 -5.75 5.34
C TYR A 32 -11.07 -4.95 4.60
N GLN A 33 -11.46 -5.39 3.39
CA GLN A 33 -12.49 -4.73 2.57
C GLN A 33 -13.85 -4.62 3.25
N ILE A 34 -14.20 -5.58 4.12
CA ILE A 34 -15.46 -5.54 4.88
C ILE A 34 -15.31 -4.90 6.27
N GLY A 35 -14.17 -4.26 6.55
CA GLY A 35 -13.92 -3.53 7.79
C GLY A 35 -13.63 -4.41 9.02
N GLN A 36 -13.38 -5.71 8.83
CA GLN A 36 -13.06 -6.64 9.92
C GLN A 36 -11.55 -6.73 10.14
N LEU A 37 -10.94 -5.64 10.63
CA LEU A 37 -9.50 -5.45 10.70
C LEU A 37 -8.77 -6.53 11.53
N ASP A 38 -9.32 -6.93 12.67
CA ASP A 38 -8.70 -7.95 13.52
C ASP A 38 -8.61 -9.32 12.83
N GLN A 39 -9.65 -9.68 12.06
CA GLN A 39 -9.65 -10.89 11.26
C GLN A 39 -8.70 -10.79 10.07
N ALA A 40 -8.62 -9.61 9.44
CA ALA A 40 -7.67 -9.36 8.35
C ALA A 40 -6.23 -9.58 8.82
N TYR A 41 -5.84 -8.97 9.93
CA TYR A 41 -4.49 -9.10 10.46
C TYR A 41 -4.16 -10.52 10.91
N LYS A 42 -5.11 -11.24 11.53
CA LYS A 42 -4.92 -12.67 11.85
C LYS A 42 -4.72 -13.52 10.61
N ALA A 43 -5.46 -13.25 9.54
CA ALA A 43 -5.33 -14.00 8.29
C ALA A 43 -3.96 -13.73 7.62
N TYR A 44 -3.48 -12.48 7.62
CA TYR A 44 -2.15 -12.15 7.12
C TYR A 44 -1.04 -12.79 7.96
N ASP A 45 -1.18 -12.78 9.29
CA ASP A 45 -0.22 -13.46 10.17
C ASP A 45 -0.19 -14.97 9.90
N GLU A 46 -1.35 -15.61 9.65
CA GLU A 46 -1.39 -17.01 9.22
C GLU A 46 -0.74 -17.22 7.85
N ALA A 47 -1.01 -16.34 6.88
CA ALA A 47 -0.37 -16.41 5.57
C ALA A 47 1.16 -16.42 5.67
N LEU A 48 1.72 -15.52 6.48
CA LEU A 48 3.17 -15.40 6.66
C LEU A 48 3.81 -16.54 7.46
N LYS A 49 3.04 -17.32 8.22
CA LYS A 49 3.53 -18.59 8.82
C LYS A 49 3.76 -19.66 7.77
N TYR A 50 2.97 -19.68 6.70
CA TYR A 50 3.12 -20.64 5.60
C TYR A 50 4.20 -20.21 4.60
N ASN A 51 4.31 -18.89 4.33
CA ASN A 51 5.34 -18.33 3.46
C ASN A 51 5.70 -16.90 3.92
N ASP A 52 6.78 -16.78 4.67
CA ASP A 52 7.29 -15.52 5.21
C ASP A 52 7.88 -14.57 4.14
N LYS A 53 8.00 -15.05 2.89
CA LYS A 53 8.44 -14.30 1.72
C LYS A 53 7.34 -14.04 0.70
N ASN A 54 6.07 -14.22 1.08
CA ASN A 54 4.96 -13.87 0.22
C ASN A 54 4.87 -12.35 0.07
N VAL A 55 5.49 -11.83 -0.99
CA VAL A 55 5.62 -10.37 -1.22
C VAL A 55 4.28 -9.67 -1.35
N VAL A 56 3.27 -10.34 -1.91
CA VAL A 56 1.92 -9.79 -2.03
C VAL A 56 1.31 -9.58 -0.64
N VAL A 57 1.38 -10.61 0.21
CA VAL A 57 0.88 -10.53 1.59
C VAL A 57 1.65 -9.49 2.39
N LEU A 58 3.00 -9.51 2.31
CA LEU A 58 3.85 -8.53 3.00
C LEU A 58 3.48 -7.10 2.60
N ASN A 59 3.30 -6.84 1.30
CA ASN A 59 2.94 -5.52 0.80
C ASN A 59 1.55 -5.09 1.27
N ASN A 60 0.52 -5.92 1.03
CA ASN A 60 -0.86 -5.57 1.38
C ASN A 60 -1.00 -5.33 2.90
N TYR A 61 -0.43 -6.22 3.71
CA TYR A 61 -0.46 -6.07 5.16
C TYR A 61 0.24 -4.80 5.63
N SER A 62 1.44 -4.50 5.10
CA SER A 62 2.18 -3.29 5.47
C SER A 62 1.44 -2.01 5.05
N TYR A 63 0.85 -2.02 3.86
CA TYR A 63 0.05 -0.90 3.37
C TYR A 63 -1.17 -0.65 4.25
N PHE A 64 -1.95 -1.68 4.55
CA PHE A 64 -3.15 -1.53 5.40
C PHE A 64 -2.81 -1.12 6.83
N LEU A 65 -1.73 -1.62 7.41
CA LEU A 65 -1.24 -1.10 8.70
C LEU A 65 -0.90 0.38 8.64
N SER A 66 -0.34 0.85 7.53
CA SER A 66 -0.01 2.27 7.35
C SER A 66 -1.26 3.15 7.23
N LEU A 67 -2.29 2.69 6.51
CA LEU A 67 -3.58 3.40 6.41
C LEU A 67 -4.26 3.55 7.78
N GLU A 68 -4.20 2.51 8.60
CA GLU A 68 -4.75 2.51 9.95
C GLU A 68 -3.81 3.15 11.00
N LYS A 69 -2.62 3.61 10.58
CA LYS A 69 -1.56 4.14 11.46
C LYS A 69 -1.21 3.21 12.63
N LYS A 70 -1.34 1.89 12.38
CA LYS A 70 -1.06 0.83 13.37
C LYS A 70 0.28 0.18 13.09
N ASP A 71 1.01 -0.13 14.15
CA ASP A 71 2.30 -0.86 14.13
C ASP A 71 3.20 -0.51 12.92
N LEU A 72 3.44 0.80 12.74
CA LEU A 72 4.20 1.32 11.60
C LEU A 72 5.62 0.73 11.52
N LYS A 73 6.21 0.30 12.64
CA LYS A 73 7.50 -0.40 12.65
C LYS A 73 7.40 -1.79 12.01
N LYS A 74 6.30 -2.51 12.24
CA LYS A 74 6.04 -3.80 11.59
C LYS A 74 5.80 -3.58 10.09
N ALA A 75 4.99 -2.59 9.73
CA ALA A 75 4.74 -2.21 8.34
C ALA A 75 6.04 -1.89 7.60
N GLU A 76 6.92 -1.07 8.18
CA GLU A 76 8.22 -0.72 7.61
C GLU A 76 9.10 -1.95 7.38
N ARG A 77 9.21 -2.87 8.36
CA ARG A 77 10.02 -4.09 8.21
C ARG A 77 9.50 -4.99 7.08
N MET A 78 8.18 -5.18 6.99
CA MET A 78 7.57 -6.01 5.94
C MET A 78 7.75 -5.38 4.56
N SER A 79 7.53 -4.08 4.42
CA SER A 79 7.71 -3.37 3.16
C SER A 79 9.19 -3.32 2.74
N ALA A 80 10.13 -3.15 3.68
CA ALA A 80 11.56 -3.27 3.41
C ALA A 80 11.93 -4.67 2.88
N GLN A 81 11.28 -5.73 3.37
CA GLN A 81 11.47 -7.08 2.85
C GLN A 81 10.96 -7.21 1.40
N CYS A 82 9.83 -6.59 1.06
CA CYS A 82 9.33 -6.55 -0.32
C CYS A 82 10.35 -5.93 -1.27
N ILE A 83 10.91 -4.76 -0.91
CA ILE A 83 11.92 -4.08 -1.73
C ILE A 83 13.20 -4.90 -1.85
N LYS A 84 13.60 -5.62 -0.79
CA LYS A 84 14.77 -6.50 -0.85
C LYS A 84 14.55 -7.67 -1.82
N LEU A 85 13.33 -8.19 -1.91
CA LEU A 85 13.00 -9.31 -2.80
C LEU A 85 12.73 -8.85 -4.24
N GLU A 86 12.09 -7.71 -4.41
CA GLU A 86 11.71 -7.13 -5.70
C GLU A 86 12.04 -5.62 -5.75
N PRO A 87 13.32 -5.24 -5.93
CA PRO A 87 13.77 -3.85 -5.79
C PRO A 87 13.27 -2.90 -6.89
N ASP A 88 12.84 -3.44 -8.02
CA ASP A 88 12.34 -2.65 -9.15
C ASP A 88 10.81 -2.65 -9.26
N ASN A 89 10.10 -3.13 -8.24
CA ASN A 89 8.65 -3.12 -8.23
C ASN A 89 8.12 -1.78 -7.73
N ALA A 90 7.55 -0.99 -8.66
CA ALA A 90 7.06 0.36 -8.38
C ALA A 90 5.98 0.39 -7.28
N THR A 91 5.09 -0.61 -7.25
CA THR A 91 4.04 -0.72 -6.22
C THR A 91 4.63 -0.90 -4.82
N TYR A 92 5.68 -1.72 -4.68
CA TYR A 92 6.30 -1.95 -3.38
C TYR A 92 7.13 -0.75 -2.92
N LEU A 93 7.77 -0.06 -3.86
CA LEU A 93 8.46 1.21 -3.58
C LEU A 93 7.49 2.31 -3.15
N ASP A 94 6.31 2.40 -3.77
CA ASP A 94 5.25 3.32 -3.38
C ASP A 94 4.73 3.03 -1.96
N THR A 95 4.41 1.78 -1.66
CA THR A 95 4.00 1.37 -0.30
C THR A 95 5.06 1.75 0.75
N TYR A 96 6.34 1.54 0.44
CA TYR A 96 7.42 1.89 1.35
C TYR A 96 7.56 3.40 1.54
N ALA A 97 7.42 4.16 0.45
CA ALA A 97 7.37 5.62 0.50
C ALA A 97 6.20 6.12 1.36
N TRP A 98 5.02 5.52 1.18
CA TRP A 98 3.83 5.88 1.93
C TRP A 98 3.97 5.60 3.44
N ILE A 99 4.60 4.49 3.81
CA ILE A 99 4.89 4.19 5.24
C ILE A 99 5.78 5.28 5.85
N PHE A 100 6.84 5.73 5.16
CA PHE A 100 7.66 6.86 5.63
C PHE A 100 6.89 8.17 5.69
N PHE A 101 5.99 8.41 4.74
CA PHE A 101 5.11 9.55 4.75
C PHE A 101 4.25 9.58 6.02
N VAL A 102 3.60 8.46 6.35
CA VAL A 102 2.76 8.33 7.55
C VAL A 102 3.57 8.44 8.84
N GLN A 103 4.84 8.01 8.83
CA GLN A 103 5.77 8.20 9.94
C GLN A 103 6.30 9.64 10.08
N GLY A 104 5.97 10.54 9.14
CA GLY A 104 6.47 11.91 9.10
C GLY A 104 7.90 12.05 8.55
N ASN A 105 8.48 10.97 8.01
CA ASN A 105 9.78 11.00 7.37
C ASN A 105 9.67 11.34 5.89
N TYR A 106 9.30 12.57 5.60
CA TYR A 106 8.99 13.02 4.24
C TYR A 106 10.20 12.98 3.30
N THR A 107 11.40 13.14 3.83
CA THR A 107 12.64 13.05 3.03
C THR A 107 12.86 11.65 2.48
N LEU A 108 12.73 10.61 3.31
CA LEU A 108 12.82 9.23 2.84
C LEU A 108 11.64 8.87 1.94
N ALA A 109 10.42 9.32 2.28
CA ALA A 109 9.26 9.14 1.43
C ALA A 109 9.51 9.66 0.02
N LYS A 110 10.12 10.84 -0.12
CA LYS A 110 10.45 11.42 -1.42
C LYS A 110 11.43 10.59 -2.23
N ILE A 111 12.48 10.08 -1.59
CA ILE A 111 13.49 9.23 -2.28
C ILE A 111 12.82 7.98 -2.87
N TYR A 112 11.97 7.29 -2.09
CA TYR A 112 11.36 6.05 -2.53
C TYR A 112 10.23 6.26 -3.55
N ILE A 113 9.44 7.33 -3.43
CA ILE A 113 8.40 7.63 -4.43
C ILE A 113 8.99 8.05 -5.77
N GLU A 114 10.09 8.79 -5.77
CA GLU A 114 10.81 9.14 -7.00
C GLU A 114 11.39 7.88 -7.67
N SER A 115 11.94 6.95 -6.90
CA SER A 115 12.37 5.65 -7.41
C SER A 115 11.19 4.83 -7.96
N ALA A 116 10.03 4.86 -7.29
CA ALA A 116 8.83 4.20 -7.78
C ALA A 116 8.38 4.76 -9.14
N LEU A 117 8.39 6.09 -9.29
CA LEU A 117 8.03 6.76 -10.56
C LEU A 117 8.97 6.39 -11.71
N GLU A 118 10.26 6.24 -11.43
CA GLU A 118 11.25 5.79 -12.45
C GLU A 118 10.99 4.35 -12.90
N LYS A 119 10.51 3.48 -12.02
CA LYS A 119 10.24 2.06 -12.30
C LYS A 119 8.83 1.82 -12.83
N ASP A 120 7.92 2.78 -12.68
CA ASP A 120 6.52 2.62 -13.07
C ASP A 120 6.35 2.62 -14.59
N LYS A 121 6.05 1.42 -15.11
CA LYS A 121 5.73 1.20 -16.53
C LYS A 121 4.25 1.41 -16.84
N THR A 122 3.41 1.47 -15.80
CA THR A 122 1.94 1.52 -15.94
C THR A 122 1.41 2.94 -16.03
N LYS A 123 2.21 3.92 -15.67
CA LYS A 123 1.81 5.33 -15.53
C LYS A 123 0.65 5.47 -14.53
N SER A 124 0.87 5.02 -13.31
CA SER A 124 -0.13 5.03 -12.24
C SER A 124 -0.47 6.46 -11.80
N ALA A 125 -1.73 6.84 -11.95
CA ALA A 125 -2.23 8.12 -11.44
C ALA A 125 -2.19 8.19 -9.90
N GLU A 126 -2.34 7.04 -9.22
CA GLU A 126 -2.21 6.91 -7.77
C GLU A 126 -0.81 7.30 -7.30
N LEU A 127 0.21 6.76 -7.97
CA LEU A 127 1.60 7.04 -7.67
C LEU A 127 1.93 8.55 -7.81
N VAL A 128 1.36 9.18 -8.83
CA VAL A 128 1.53 10.62 -9.08
C VAL A 128 0.82 11.46 -8.01
N ASP A 129 -0.35 11.03 -7.52
CA ASP A 129 -1.06 11.68 -6.41
C ASP A 129 -0.26 11.57 -5.11
N HIS A 130 0.23 10.38 -4.75
CA HIS A 130 1.11 10.19 -3.58
C HIS A 130 2.37 11.05 -3.67
N TYR A 131 2.97 11.17 -4.85
CA TYR A 131 4.10 12.06 -5.04
C TYR A 131 3.76 13.52 -4.75
N GLY A 132 2.58 13.98 -5.18
CA GLY A 132 2.08 15.30 -4.82
C GLY A 132 1.97 15.51 -3.31
N ASP A 133 1.42 14.54 -2.59
CA ASP A 133 1.29 14.59 -1.12
C ASP A 133 2.66 14.69 -0.44
N ILE A 134 3.60 13.85 -0.89
CA ILE A 134 4.96 13.84 -0.37
C ILE A 134 5.71 15.14 -0.66
N LEU A 135 5.57 15.70 -1.87
CA LEU A 135 6.15 17.00 -2.22
C LEU A 135 5.62 18.12 -1.34
N PHE A 136 4.31 18.13 -1.11
CA PHE A 136 3.67 19.15 -0.27
C PHE A 136 4.26 19.14 1.15
N MET A 137 4.36 17.96 1.75
CA MET A 137 4.89 17.81 3.10
C MET A 137 6.40 18.07 3.18
N ASN A 138 7.13 17.99 2.06
CA ASN A 138 8.53 18.43 1.93
C ASN A 138 8.65 19.95 1.69
N GLY A 139 7.54 20.69 1.59
CA GLY A 139 7.52 22.13 1.39
C GLY A 139 7.48 22.59 -0.08
N ASP A 140 7.44 21.67 -1.04
CA ASP A 140 7.45 21.92 -2.49
C ASP A 140 6.01 22.05 -3.02
N LYS A 141 5.29 23.04 -2.50
CA LYS A 141 3.84 23.19 -2.69
C LYS A 141 3.43 23.38 -4.15
N GLU A 142 4.19 24.15 -4.92
CA GLU A 142 3.90 24.41 -6.33
C GLU A 142 3.95 23.12 -7.14
N LYS A 143 5.02 22.34 -6.98
CA LYS A 143 5.16 21.05 -7.65
C LYS A 143 4.13 20.04 -7.16
N ALA A 144 3.74 20.07 -5.89
CA ALA A 144 2.67 19.22 -5.38
C ALA A 144 1.37 19.43 -6.16
N VAL A 145 0.96 20.69 -6.32
CA VAL A 145 -0.25 21.03 -7.10
C VAL A 145 -0.14 20.58 -8.55
N GLU A 146 1.04 20.72 -9.16
CA GLU A 146 1.29 20.21 -10.51
C GLU A 146 1.08 18.69 -10.60
N GLN A 147 1.60 17.92 -9.62
CA GLN A 147 1.44 16.48 -9.62
C GLN A 147 -0.03 16.05 -9.38
N TRP A 148 -0.75 16.71 -8.48
CA TRP A 148 -2.18 16.45 -8.29
C TRP A 148 -3.01 16.72 -9.55
N LYS A 149 -2.75 17.82 -10.27
CA LYS A 149 -3.37 18.09 -11.58
C LYS A 149 -3.05 17.02 -12.60
N LYS A 150 -1.79 16.59 -12.67
CA LYS A 150 -1.34 15.52 -13.54
C LYS A 150 -2.03 14.19 -13.22
N ALA A 151 -2.17 13.82 -11.93
CA ALA A 151 -2.90 12.64 -11.52
C ALA A 151 -4.36 12.68 -11.99
N LYS A 152 -5.01 13.85 -11.90
CA LYS A 152 -6.36 14.04 -12.42
C LYS A 152 -6.43 13.89 -13.94
N GLU A 153 -5.50 14.46 -14.67
CA GLU A 153 -5.40 14.31 -16.14
C GLU A 153 -5.17 12.86 -16.57
N MET A 154 -4.50 12.07 -15.71
CA MET A 154 -4.29 10.63 -15.90
C MET A 154 -5.52 9.78 -15.55
N GLY A 155 -6.62 10.40 -15.13
CA GLY A 155 -7.92 9.74 -14.90
C GLY A 155 -8.25 9.48 -13.43
N LYS A 156 -7.43 9.87 -12.48
CA LYS A 156 -7.81 9.82 -11.05
C LYS A 156 -8.78 10.96 -10.76
N ASP A 157 -10.04 10.63 -10.48
CA ASP A 157 -11.07 11.60 -10.11
C ASP A 157 -11.68 11.21 -8.77
N SER A 158 -11.24 11.88 -7.72
CA SER A 158 -11.78 11.73 -6.36
C SER A 158 -12.07 13.10 -5.75
N GLU A 159 -13.01 13.15 -4.82
CA GLU A 159 -13.33 14.38 -4.10
C GLU A 159 -12.09 14.95 -3.39
N ILE A 160 -11.30 14.08 -2.74
CA ILE A 160 -10.07 14.46 -2.03
C ILE A 160 -9.06 15.09 -2.99
N LEU A 161 -8.79 14.47 -4.14
CA LEU A 161 -7.86 15.01 -5.13
C LEU A 161 -8.35 16.37 -5.67
N ASN A 162 -9.64 16.50 -5.94
CA ASN A 162 -10.24 17.75 -6.40
C ASN A 162 -10.09 18.85 -5.34
N ARG A 163 -10.27 18.53 -4.07
CA ARG A 163 -10.06 19.46 -2.97
C ARG A 163 -8.58 19.84 -2.80
N LYS A 164 -7.65 18.88 -2.87
CA LYS A 164 -6.20 19.16 -2.85
C LYS A 164 -5.82 20.20 -3.91
N ILE A 165 -6.35 20.05 -5.12
CA ILE A 165 -6.08 20.97 -6.23
C ILE A 165 -6.71 22.35 -5.98
N ALA A 166 -7.97 22.40 -5.54
CA ALA A 166 -8.70 23.65 -5.35
C ALA A 166 -8.18 24.47 -4.16
N GLU A 167 -7.90 23.79 -3.04
CA GLU A 167 -7.43 24.41 -1.80
C GLU A 167 -5.91 24.59 -1.78
N GLN A 168 -5.20 23.98 -2.74
CA GLN A 168 -3.72 23.95 -2.82
C GLN A 168 -3.07 23.48 -1.51
N GLN A 169 -3.68 22.46 -0.89
CA GLN A 169 -3.29 21.91 0.41
C GLN A 169 -3.37 20.38 0.39
N TYR A 170 -2.51 19.75 1.19
CA TYR A 170 -2.68 18.34 1.52
C TYR A 170 -3.97 18.14 2.33
N ILE A 171 -4.77 17.19 1.92
CA ILE A 171 -6.00 16.78 2.61
C ILE A 171 -5.90 15.30 2.89
N GLU A 172 -5.94 14.95 4.16
CA GLU A 172 -5.93 13.55 4.56
C GLU A 172 -7.26 12.88 4.20
N ASP A 173 -7.20 11.70 3.60
CA ASP A 173 -8.38 10.89 3.33
C ASP A 173 -8.78 10.12 4.60
N GLU A 174 -9.69 10.68 5.39
CA GLU A 174 -10.23 10.03 6.58
C GLU A 174 -11.10 8.81 6.25
N ASN A 175 -11.48 8.64 4.97
CA ASN A 175 -12.34 7.56 4.47
C ASN A 175 -11.58 6.53 3.63
N ALA A 176 -10.27 6.62 3.53
CA ALA A 176 -9.43 5.63 2.86
C ALA A 176 -9.38 4.30 3.63
N LYS A 177 -10.57 3.82 4.03
CA LYS A 177 -10.78 2.58 4.81
C LYS A 177 -11.44 1.52 3.97
#